data_8abf87ea717db08d4b514c65eae4c800
#
_entry.id   8abf87ea717db08d4b514c65eae4c800
#
_cell.length_a   1.000
_cell.length_b   1.000
_cell.length_c   1.000
_cell.angle_alpha   90.00
_cell.angle_beta   90.00
_cell.angle_gamma   90.00
#
_symmetry.space_group_name_H-M   'P 1'
#
loop_
_entity.id
_entity.type
_entity.pdbx_description
1 polymer ?
#
loop_
_entity_poly.entity_id
_entity_poly.type
_entity_poly.pdbx_seq_one_letter_code
_entity_poly.pdbx_strand_id
1 'polypeptide(L)'
;MFGLKLWVRGIGMRVEAVLFDLFNTLVLLESGEVFYTPCLKKLHGFLVKNGVNISFEDFRRVYFEVRDRVYAETEKSLEEPHFNVRVSRVLRRFGYDFDVSSPIVVGGTGVFADEFMRYVRLDDEALDVLRRLREKYKLGLVSNFAIHECVWRLLDKFGLREFFDVILVSGEINKRKPSPEIFEKALNALGVDASDAVFVGDMPGLDVKGAKDTGIKAVLIERKPVERILDVKPDRVVRGLRELLVVIEDC
;
A
#
# COMPACT_ATOMS: atom_id res chain seq x y z
N MET A 1 20.08 22.29 -54.51
CA MET A 1 18.87 22.48 -53.74
C MET A 1 18.72 21.27 -52.80
N PHE A 2 19.36 21.34 -51.59
CA PHE A 2 19.36 20.26 -50.61
C PHE A 2 18.25 20.58 -49.58
N GLY A 3 17.19 19.78 -49.64
CA GLY A 3 16.11 19.86 -48.67
C GLY A 3 16.50 19.19 -47.36
N LEU A 4 16.81 19.98 -46.30
CA LEU A 4 16.88 19.50 -44.92
C LEU A 4 15.46 19.07 -44.50
N LYS A 5 15.21 17.74 -44.43
CA LYS A 5 14.09 17.22 -43.67
C LYS A 5 14.47 17.31 -42.18
N LEU A 6 14.00 18.37 -41.51
CA LEU A 6 13.92 18.41 -40.06
C LEU A 6 12.97 17.31 -39.59
N TRP A 7 13.54 16.22 -39.10
CA TRP A 7 12.81 15.29 -38.25
C TRP A 7 12.55 15.97 -36.92
N VAL A 8 11.40 16.61 -36.77
CA VAL A 8 10.85 16.91 -35.45
C VAL A 8 10.47 15.55 -34.86
N ARG A 9 11.35 14.97 -34.07
CA ARG A 9 10.95 13.90 -33.14
C ARG A 9 9.92 14.53 -32.22
N GLY A 10 8.65 14.15 -32.37
CA GLY A 10 7.66 14.36 -31.35
C GLY A 10 8.23 13.72 -30.08
N ILE A 11 8.35 14.51 -29.04
CA ILE A 11 8.69 14.03 -27.69
C ILE A 11 7.43 13.32 -27.21
N GLY A 12 7.19 12.10 -27.70
CA GLY A 12 6.26 11.17 -27.08
C GLY A 12 6.86 10.83 -25.72
N MET A 13 6.18 11.22 -24.66
CA MET A 13 6.57 10.85 -23.30
C MET A 13 6.62 9.33 -23.23
N ARG A 14 7.81 8.79 -22.92
CA ARG A 14 8.06 7.35 -22.88
C ARG A 14 7.91 6.90 -21.43
N VAL A 15 6.95 6.03 -21.17
CA VAL A 15 6.88 5.35 -19.86
C VAL A 15 8.08 4.43 -19.72
N GLU A 16 8.84 4.58 -18.63
CA GLU A 16 9.97 3.74 -18.27
C GLU A 16 9.68 2.86 -17.03
N ALA A 17 8.79 3.31 -16.15
CA ALA A 17 8.44 2.58 -14.95
C ALA A 17 6.93 2.56 -14.67
N VAL A 18 6.46 1.44 -14.09
CA VAL A 18 5.10 1.29 -13.59
C VAL A 18 5.18 0.96 -12.10
N LEU A 19 4.58 1.83 -11.29
CA LEU A 19 4.48 1.69 -9.86
C LEU A 19 3.07 1.20 -9.49
N PHE A 20 2.98 0.28 -8.55
CA PHE A 20 1.70 -0.30 -8.12
C PHE A 20 1.46 -0.09 -6.64
N ASP A 21 0.22 0.18 -6.28
CA ASP A 21 -0.30 -0.18 -4.97
C ASP A 21 -0.49 -1.71 -4.86
N LEU A 22 -0.66 -2.22 -3.63
CA LEU A 22 -0.84 -3.65 -3.40
C LEU A 22 -2.31 -4.03 -3.20
N PHE A 23 -2.95 -3.50 -2.14
CA PHE A 23 -4.29 -3.93 -1.72
C PHE A 23 -5.38 -3.37 -2.63
N ASN A 24 -6.34 -4.24 -3.04
CA ASN A 24 -7.37 -3.94 -4.05
C ASN A 24 -6.82 -3.52 -5.43
N THR A 25 -5.51 -3.59 -5.60
CA THR A 25 -4.82 -3.39 -6.88
C THR A 25 -4.32 -4.73 -7.42
N LEU A 26 -3.29 -5.30 -6.82
CA LEU A 26 -2.70 -6.60 -7.19
C LEU A 26 -3.24 -7.77 -6.36
N VAL A 27 -3.60 -7.51 -5.12
CA VAL A 27 -4.30 -8.46 -4.25
C VAL A 27 -5.63 -7.85 -3.81
N LEU A 28 -6.63 -8.72 -3.64
CA LEU A 28 -7.97 -8.30 -3.26
C LEU A 28 -8.18 -8.59 -1.78
N LEU A 29 -8.65 -7.58 -1.05
CA LEU A 29 -8.94 -7.66 0.37
C LEU A 29 -10.46 -7.65 0.57
N GLU A 30 -10.94 -8.52 1.43
CA GLU A 30 -12.32 -8.46 1.90
C GLU A 30 -12.58 -7.15 2.66
N SER A 31 -13.84 -6.76 2.83
CA SER A 31 -14.17 -5.50 3.50
C SER A 31 -13.63 -5.46 4.94
N GLY A 32 -13.27 -4.27 5.42
CA GLY A 32 -12.73 -4.10 6.77
C GLY A 32 -13.65 -4.63 7.87
N GLU A 33 -14.97 -4.61 7.67
CA GLU A 33 -15.94 -5.17 8.61
C GLU A 33 -15.78 -6.69 8.78
N VAL A 34 -15.39 -7.40 7.72
CA VAL A 34 -15.23 -8.86 7.71
C VAL A 34 -13.97 -9.30 8.43
N PHE A 35 -12.82 -8.68 8.14
CA PHE A 35 -11.52 -9.18 8.66
C PHE A 35 -11.09 -8.56 10.00
N TYR A 36 -11.47 -7.31 10.27
CA TYR A 36 -10.87 -6.55 11.38
C TYR A 36 -11.20 -7.15 12.75
N THR A 37 -12.47 -7.51 12.97
CA THR A 37 -12.90 -8.12 14.25
C THR A 37 -12.26 -9.49 14.49
N PRO A 38 -12.20 -10.43 13.55
CA PRO A 38 -11.45 -11.67 13.70
C PRO A 38 -9.97 -11.46 14.04
N CYS A 39 -9.29 -10.54 13.35
CA CYS A 39 -7.88 -10.21 13.62
C CYS A 39 -7.69 -9.69 15.05
N LEU A 40 -8.56 -8.78 15.50
CA LEU A 40 -8.52 -8.28 16.89
C LEU A 40 -8.82 -9.37 17.92
N LYS A 41 -9.73 -10.29 17.63
CA LYS A 41 -10.00 -11.46 18.50
C LYS A 41 -8.77 -12.36 18.63
N LYS A 42 -8.04 -12.59 17.55
CA LYS A 42 -6.79 -13.37 17.57
C LYS A 42 -5.72 -12.68 18.39
N LEU A 43 -5.49 -11.38 18.14
CA LEU A 43 -4.56 -10.57 18.92
C LEU A 43 -4.93 -10.59 20.41
N HIS A 44 -6.18 -10.30 20.77
CA HIS A 44 -6.65 -10.32 22.14
C HIS A 44 -6.47 -11.70 22.80
N GLY A 45 -6.86 -12.79 22.12
CA GLY A 45 -6.69 -14.15 22.64
C GLY A 45 -5.23 -14.52 22.88
N PHE A 46 -4.29 -14.00 22.05
CA PHE A 46 -2.86 -14.14 22.30
C PHE A 46 -2.42 -13.37 23.54
N LEU A 47 -2.85 -12.12 23.70
CA LEU A 47 -2.52 -11.31 24.87
C LEU A 47 -3.03 -11.94 26.16
N VAL A 48 -4.27 -12.44 26.18
CA VAL A 48 -4.85 -13.12 27.37
C VAL A 48 -4.04 -14.37 27.73
N LYS A 49 -3.65 -15.20 26.76
CA LYS A 49 -2.79 -16.37 26.98
C LYS A 49 -1.42 -16.01 27.56
N ASN A 50 -0.97 -14.78 27.36
CA ASN A 50 0.29 -14.27 27.87
C ASN A 50 0.13 -13.33 29.11
N GLY A 51 -0.98 -13.48 29.84
CA GLY A 51 -1.17 -12.85 31.15
C GLY A 51 -1.82 -11.48 31.14
N VAL A 52 -2.34 -11.02 30.00
CA VAL A 52 -3.08 -9.75 29.92
C VAL A 52 -4.55 -10.02 30.25
N ASN A 53 -5.03 -9.49 31.38
CA ASN A 53 -6.40 -9.70 31.84
C ASN A 53 -7.29 -8.49 31.49
N ILE A 54 -7.88 -8.52 30.30
CA ILE A 54 -8.73 -7.45 29.75
C ILE A 54 -9.91 -8.12 29.03
N SER A 55 -11.14 -7.57 29.13
CA SER A 55 -12.26 -8.05 28.30
C SER A 55 -12.04 -7.72 26.81
N PHE A 56 -12.61 -8.52 25.91
CA PHE A 56 -12.49 -8.24 24.46
C PHE A 56 -13.16 -6.91 24.10
N GLU A 57 -14.28 -6.59 24.71
CA GLU A 57 -15.04 -5.36 24.48
C GLU A 57 -14.23 -4.13 24.83
N ASP A 58 -13.59 -4.12 26.01
CA ASP A 58 -12.72 -3.01 26.44
C ASP A 58 -11.47 -2.92 25.56
N PHE A 59 -10.84 -4.06 25.28
CA PHE A 59 -9.69 -4.12 24.38
C PHE A 59 -10.05 -3.52 23.01
N ARG A 60 -11.16 -3.94 22.40
CA ARG A 60 -11.62 -3.47 21.09
C ARG A 60 -11.91 -1.97 21.11
N ARG A 61 -12.62 -1.47 22.11
CA ARG A 61 -12.92 -0.04 22.27
C ARG A 61 -11.63 0.78 22.36
N VAL A 62 -10.73 0.43 23.28
CA VAL A 62 -9.47 1.16 23.47
C VAL A 62 -8.56 1.04 22.26
N TYR A 63 -8.58 -0.10 21.56
CA TYR A 63 -7.81 -0.27 20.31
C TYR A 63 -8.22 0.76 19.25
N PHE A 64 -9.51 0.96 19.02
CA PHE A 64 -9.97 1.94 18.04
C PHE A 64 -9.66 3.38 18.48
N GLU A 65 -9.83 3.72 19.76
CA GLU A 65 -9.43 5.02 20.30
C GLU A 65 -7.92 5.29 20.07
N VAL A 66 -7.07 4.31 20.34
CA VAL A 66 -5.61 4.43 20.14
C VAL A 66 -5.27 4.52 18.65
N ARG A 67 -5.90 3.70 17.82
CA ARG A 67 -5.71 3.76 16.36
C ARG A 67 -6.01 5.15 15.82
N ASP A 68 -7.19 5.68 16.14
CA ASP A 68 -7.65 6.98 15.66
C ASP A 68 -6.75 8.11 16.15
N ARG A 69 -6.27 8.00 17.40
CA ARG A 69 -5.28 8.93 17.96
C ARG A 69 -3.95 8.90 17.23
N VAL A 70 -3.42 7.71 16.92
CA VAL A 70 -2.17 7.58 16.13
C VAL A 70 -2.33 8.22 14.75
N TYR A 71 -3.46 8.00 14.08
CA TYR A 71 -3.72 8.64 12.79
C TYR A 71 -3.83 10.16 12.90
N ALA A 72 -4.50 10.68 13.93
CA ALA A 72 -4.60 12.13 14.17
C ALA A 72 -3.23 12.76 14.47
N GLU A 73 -2.39 12.09 15.27
CA GLU A 73 -1.02 12.56 15.58
C GLU A 73 -0.13 12.62 14.33
N THR A 74 -0.33 11.72 13.37
CA THR A 74 0.47 11.61 12.14
C THR A 74 -0.24 12.16 10.89
N GLU A 75 -1.36 12.86 11.02
CA GLU A 75 -2.15 13.37 9.90
C GLU A 75 -1.32 14.33 9.01
N LYS A 76 -0.60 15.25 9.63
CA LYS A 76 0.20 16.26 8.91
C LYS A 76 1.55 15.72 8.44
N SER A 77 2.21 14.88 9.24
CA SER A 77 3.52 14.33 8.90
C SER A 77 3.43 13.17 7.91
N LEU A 78 2.25 12.54 7.78
CA LEU A 78 2.03 11.33 6.98
C LEU A 78 2.96 10.17 7.37
N GLU A 79 3.40 10.15 8.63
CA GLU A 79 4.13 9.02 9.20
C GLU A 79 3.22 7.80 9.37
N GLU A 80 3.79 6.61 9.20
CA GLU A 80 3.11 5.33 9.44
C GLU A 80 3.87 4.53 10.49
N PRO A 81 3.68 4.83 11.79
CA PRO A 81 4.31 4.05 12.85
C PRO A 81 3.92 2.58 12.75
N HIS A 82 4.90 1.70 12.98
CA HIS A 82 4.66 0.26 12.97
C HIS A 82 3.49 -0.12 13.90
N PHE A 83 2.73 -1.14 13.53
CA PHE A 83 1.53 -1.60 14.26
C PHE A 83 1.79 -1.90 15.74
N ASN A 84 3.00 -2.31 16.10
CA ASN A 84 3.43 -2.53 17.48
C ASN A 84 3.21 -1.30 18.38
N VAL A 85 3.30 -0.08 17.83
CA VAL A 85 3.02 1.16 18.56
C VAL A 85 1.57 1.19 19.05
N ARG A 86 0.64 0.75 18.19
CA ARG A 86 -0.79 0.67 18.58
C ARG A 86 -1.00 -0.36 19.67
N VAL A 87 -0.42 -1.56 19.53
CA VAL A 87 -0.53 -2.63 20.52
C VAL A 87 0.07 -2.20 21.86
N SER A 88 1.28 -1.66 21.88
CA SER A 88 1.94 -1.15 23.09
C SER A 88 1.11 -0.05 23.78
N ARG A 89 0.60 0.93 23.01
CA ARG A 89 -0.23 2.01 23.55
C ARG A 89 -1.55 1.51 24.12
N VAL A 90 -2.18 0.51 23.51
CA VAL A 90 -3.40 -0.13 24.05
C VAL A 90 -3.10 -0.78 25.39
N LEU A 91 -2.02 -1.55 25.48
CA LEU A 91 -1.62 -2.24 26.71
C LEU A 91 -1.33 -1.24 27.85
N ARG A 92 -0.64 -0.12 27.56
CA ARG A 92 -0.40 0.96 28.53
C ARG A 92 -1.68 1.57 29.11
N ARG A 93 -2.75 1.66 28.30
CA ARG A 93 -4.06 2.17 28.80
C ARG A 93 -4.68 1.27 29.85
N PHE A 94 -4.25 0.01 29.91
CA PHE A 94 -4.69 -0.97 30.91
C PHE A 94 -3.65 -1.24 32.00
N GLY A 95 -2.58 -0.42 32.09
CA GLY A 95 -1.55 -0.53 33.10
C GLY A 95 -0.44 -1.53 32.79
N TYR A 96 -0.37 -2.08 31.60
CA TYR A 96 0.71 -2.97 31.14
C TYR A 96 1.77 -2.16 30.39
N ASP A 97 2.97 -2.01 30.96
CA ASP A 97 4.06 -1.26 30.33
C ASP A 97 4.96 -2.20 29.50
N PHE A 98 4.48 -2.55 28.29
CA PHE A 98 5.25 -3.31 27.32
C PHE A 98 5.78 -2.39 26.21
N ASP A 99 7.08 -2.46 25.97
CA ASP A 99 7.73 -1.77 24.86
C ASP A 99 7.30 -2.36 23.50
N VAL A 100 7.45 -1.57 22.44
CA VAL A 100 7.10 -1.96 21.06
C VAL A 100 7.85 -3.19 20.56
N SER A 101 9.04 -3.45 21.09
CA SER A 101 9.89 -4.62 20.80
C SER A 101 9.64 -5.82 21.72
N SER A 102 8.79 -5.66 22.75
CA SER A 102 8.48 -6.74 23.70
C SER A 102 7.91 -7.97 22.97
N PRO A 103 8.32 -9.20 23.34
CA PRO A 103 7.84 -10.42 22.69
C PRO A 103 6.31 -10.55 22.65
N ILE A 104 5.62 -10.05 23.68
CA ILE A 104 4.15 -10.06 23.73
C ILE A 104 3.53 -9.10 22.72
N VAL A 105 4.13 -7.93 22.46
CA VAL A 105 3.68 -6.97 21.46
C VAL A 105 3.95 -7.50 20.05
N VAL A 106 5.17 -7.96 19.81
CA VAL A 106 5.59 -8.52 18.50
C VAL A 106 4.78 -9.77 18.17
N GLY A 107 4.64 -10.71 19.13
CA GLY A 107 3.84 -11.92 18.94
C GLY A 107 2.35 -11.62 18.71
N GLY A 108 1.80 -10.63 19.42
CA GLY A 108 0.43 -10.15 19.20
C GLY A 108 0.23 -9.59 17.79
N THR A 109 1.16 -8.78 17.30
CA THR A 109 1.15 -8.27 15.92
C THR A 109 1.25 -9.41 14.90
N GLY A 110 2.10 -10.41 15.18
CA GLY A 110 2.26 -11.60 14.33
C GLY A 110 0.95 -12.37 14.16
N VAL A 111 0.24 -12.68 15.25
CA VAL A 111 -1.05 -13.41 15.16
C VAL A 111 -2.16 -12.58 14.51
N PHE A 112 -2.13 -11.26 14.64
CA PHE A 112 -3.02 -10.37 13.87
C PHE A 112 -2.74 -10.49 12.38
N ALA A 113 -1.47 -10.42 11.98
CA ALA A 113 -1.04 -10.54 10.58
C ALA A 113 -1.38 -11.92 10.00
N ASP A 114 -1.19 -13.00 10.76
CA ASP A 114 -1.54 -14.37 10.35
C ASP A 114 -3.04 -14.50 10.02
N GLU A 115 -3.89 -13.95 10.86
CA GLU A 115 -5.33 -13.96 10.62
C GLU A 115 -5.70 -13.05 9.43
N PHE A 116 -5.11 -11.84 9.33
CA PHE A 116 -5.33 -10.91 8.23
C PHE A 116 -5.04 -11.51 6.86
N MET A 117 -3.93 -12.25 6.73
CA MET A 117 -3.53 -12.90 5.47
C MET A 117 -4.56 -13.91 4.93
N ARG A 118 -5.51 -14.37 5.75
CA ARG A 118 -6.58 -15.29 5.33
C ARG A 118 -7.67 -14.60 4.52
N TYR A 119 -7.77 -13.28 4.64
CA TYR A 119 -8.76 -12.44 3.95
C TYR A 119 -8.19 -11.77 2.71
N VAL A 120 -6.94 -12.11 2.36
CA VAL A 120 -6.25 -11.58 1.17
C VAL A 120 -6.14 -12.69 0.13
N ARG A 121 -6.56 -12.39 -1.09
CA ARG A 121 -6.38 -13.27 -2.26
C ARG A 121 -5.67 -12.53 -3.39
N LEU A 122 -4.93 -13.26 -4.19
CA LEU A 122 -4.32 -12.70 -5.40
C LEU A 122 -5.42 -12.35 -6.43
N ASP A 123 -5.25 -11.26 -7.17
CA ASP A 123 -6.06 -11.00 -8.36
C ASP A 123 -5.67 -11.97 -9.47
N ASP A 124 -6.66 -12.55 -10.16
CA ASP A 124 -6.45 -13.61 -11.14
C ASP A 124 -5.62 -13.15 -12.37
N GLU A 125 -5.56 -11.84 -12.61
CA GLU A 125 -4.83 -11.26 -13.74
C GLU A 125 -3.43 -10.76 -13.35
N ALA A 126 -3.13 -10.65 -12.03
CA ALA A 126 -1.93 -9.96 -11.54
C ALA A 126 -0.63 -10.54 -12.10
N LEU A 127 -0.44 -11.86 -12.01
CA LEU A 127 0.81 -12.49 -12.45
C LEU A 127 1.02 -12.39 -13.98
N ASP A 128 -0.04 -12.54 -14.77
CA ASP A 128 0.06 -12.42 -16.23
C ASP A 128 0.41 -10.98 -16.63
N VAL A 129 -0.27 -10.01 -16.04
CA VAL A 129 -0.05 -8.58 -16.34
C VAL A 129 1.34 -8.14 -15.90
N LEU A 130 1.77 -8.49 -14.68
CA LEU A 130 3.10 -8.13 -14.19
C LEU A 130 4.21 -8.74 -15.04
N ARG A 131 4.07 -10.01 -15.48
CA ARG A 131 5.04 -10.66 -16.37
C ARG A 131 5.21 -9.89 -17.67
N ARG A 132 4.11 -9.49 -18.32
CA ARG A 132 4.13 -8.75 -19.59
C ARG A 132 4.68 -7.33 -19.44
N LEU A 133 4.34 -6.64 -18.33
CA LEU A 133 4.84 -5.29 -18.09
C LEU A 133 6.34 -5.30 -17.79
N ARG A 134 6.84 -6.30 -17.05
CA ARG A 134 8.27 -6.43 -16.71
C ARG A 134 9.16 -6.61 -17.95
N GLU A 135 8.63 -7.10 -19.07
CA GLU A 135 9.37 -7.19 -20.33
C GLU A 135 9.75 -5.81 -20.92
N LYS A 136 9.01 -4.76 -20.54
CA LYS A 136 9.14 -3.42 -21.14
C LYS A 136 9.48 -2.33 -20.12
N TYR A 137 9.10 -2.50 -18.84
CA TYR A 137 9.14 -1.47 -17.83
C TYR A 137 9.84 -1.95 -16.56
N LYS A 138 10.46 -1.02 -15.83
CA LYS A 138 10.83 -1.24 -14.43
C LYS A 138 9.56 -1.27 -13.60
N LEU A 139 9.49 -2.17 -12.62
CA LEU A 139 8.30 -2.28 -11.77
C LEU A 139 8.62 -1.91 -10.32
N GLY A 140 7.74 -1.12 -9.70
CA GLY A 140 7.82 -0.76 -8.30
C GLY A 140 6.53 -1.07 -7.55
N LEU A 141 6.63 -1.37 -6.26
CA LEU A 141 5.51 -1.52 -5.35
C LEU A 141 5.59 -0.46 -4.24
N VAL A 142 4.48 0.26 -4.01
CA VAL A 142 4.36 1.24 -2.92
C VAL A 142 3.06 1.00 -2.16
N SER A 143 3.16 0.38 -0.98
CA SER A 143 2.00 -0.06 -0.20
C SER A 143 1.90 0.65 1.14
N ASN A 144 0.70 1.13 1.49
CA ASN A 144 0.39 1.62 2.83
C ASN A 144 -0.05 0.46 3.73
N PHE A 145 0.85 0.01 4.60
CA PHE A 145 0.52 -1.01 5.62
C PHE A 145 1.46 -0.95 6.81
N ALA A 146 0.89 -0.82 8.01
CA ALA A 146 1.67 -0.65 9.24
C ALA A 146 2.41 -1.92 9.73
N ILE A 147 2.13 -3.09 9.16
CA ILE A 147 2.82 -4.36 9.43
C ILE A 147 3.58 -4.77 8.17
N HIS A 148 4.75 -4.19 7.94
CA HIS A 148 5.52 -4.43 6.71
C HIS A 148 5.89 -5.90 6.53
N GLU A 149 6.15 -6.65 7.60
CA GLU A 149 6.45 -8.08 7.53
C GLU A 149 5.29 -8.89 6.93
N CYS A 150 4.06 -8.45 7.17
CA CYS A 150 2.89 -9.07 6.57
C CYS A 150 2.86 -8.88 5.05
N VAL A 151 3.24 -7.68 4.57
CA VAL A 151 3.35 -7.40 3.13
C VAL A 151 4.40 -8.29 2.49
N TRP A 152 5.60 -8.38 3.06
CA TRP A 152 6.67 -9.26 2.56
C TRP A 152 6.20 -10.72 2.46
N ARG A 153 5.52 -11.22 3.50
CA ARG A 153 4.94 -12.59 3.51
C ARG A 153 3.86 -12.79 2.45
N LEU A 154 3.03 -11.77 2.17
CA LEU A 154 2.03 -11.83 1.09
C LEU A 154 2.69 -11.88 -0.29
N LEU A 155 3.73 -11.06 -0.49
CA LEU A 155 4.49 -11.06 -1.75
C LEU A 155 5.15 -12.42 -2.01
N ASP A 156 5.74 -13.03 -0.99
CA ASP A 156 6.34 -14.35 -1.09
C ASP A 156 5.26 -15.43 -1.33
N LYS A 157 4.14 -15.38 -0.58
CA LYS A 157 3.02 -16.33 -0.71
C LYS A 157 2.42 -16.36 -2.12
N PHE A 158 2.33 -15.20 -2.77
CA PHE A 158 1.71 -15.08 -4.08
C PHE A 158 2.70 -15.02 -5.25
N GLY A 159 4.01 -15.17 -4.98
CA GLY A 159 5.06 -15.10 -6.01
C GLY A 159 5.15 -13.73 -6.69
N LEU A 160 4.83 -12.67 -5.94
CA LEU A 160 4.84 -11.30 -6.48
C LEU A 160 6.20 -10.62 -6.35
N ARG A 161 7.01 -11.03 -5.38
CA ARG A 161 8.25 -10.34 -5.01
C ARG A 161 9.24 -10.20 -6.16
N GLU A 162 9.38 -11.23 -6.97
CA GLU A 162 10.34 -11.31 -8.08
C GLU A 162 10.03 -10.36 -9.25
N PHE A 163 8.82 -9.79 -9.30
CA PHE A 163 8.45 -8.86 -10.35
C PHE A 163 8.94 -7.43 -10.12
N PHE A 164 9.27 -7.06 -8.88
CA PHE A 164 9.53 -5.67 -8.52
C PHE A 164 11.03 -5.40 -8.35
N ASP A 165 11.48 -4.30 -8.98
CA ASP A 165 12.83 -3.77 -8.82
C ASP A 165 12.95 -2.94 -7.53
N VAL A 166 11.83 -2.37 -7.05
CA VAL A 166 11.72 -1.68 -5.76
C VAL A 166 10.42 -2.02 -5.07
N ILE A 167 10.48 -2.22 -3.75
CA ILE A 167 9.31 -2.45 -2.89
C ILE A 167 9.43 -1.51 -1.69
N LEU A 168 8.42 -0.64 -1.51
CA LEU A 168 8.33 0.27 -0.36
C LEU A 168 7.03 0.03 0.39
N VAL A 169 7.16 -0.22 1.69
CA VAL A 169 6.02 -0.40 2.60
C VAL A 169 6.05 0.70 3.65
N SER A 170 4.95 1.41 3.83
CA SER A 170 4.88 2.58 4.70
C SER A 170 5.31 2.31 6.15
N GLY A 171 4.93 1.15 6.70
CA GLY A 171 5.32 0.76 8.06
C GLY A 171 6.81 0.44 8.24
N GLU A 172 7.56 0.21 7.14
CA GLU A 172 9.00 -0.01 7.15
C GLU A 172 9.76 1.31 7.08
N ILE A 173 9.31 2.22 6.21
CA ILE A 173 9.99 3.51 5.98
C ILE A 173 9.41 4.65 6.80
N ASN A 174 8.38 4.39 7.60
CA ASN A 174 7.64 5.35 8.41
C ASN A 174 7.10 6.55 7.62
N LYS A 175 6.64 6.30 6.38
CA LYS A 175 6.01 7.33 5.53
C LYS A 175 4.96 6.70 4.63
N ARG A 176 3.72 7.24 4.64
CA ARG A 176 2.60 6.70 3.85
C ARG A 176 2.16 7.61 2.71
N LYS A 177 1.56 7.03 1.69
CA LYS A 177 0.83 7.78 0.66
C LYS A 177 -0.31 8.59 1.32
N PRO A 178 -0.59 9.82 0.89
CA PRO A 178 -0.13 10.48 -0.33
C PRO A 178 1.15 11.32 -0.16
N SER A 179 2.03 11.06 0.84
CA SER A 179 3.29 11.81 0.97
C SER A 179 4.12 11.70 -0.31
N PRO A 180 4.56 12.83 -0.91
CA PRO A 180 5.48 12.80 -2.05
C PRO A 180 6.75 12.01 -1.77
N GLU A 181 7.22 12.02 -0.52
CA GLU A 181 8.48 11.38 -0.09
C GLU A 181 8.54 9.87 -0.40
N ILE A 182 7.41 9.13 -0.26
CA ILE A 182 7.40 7.69 -0.58
C ILE A 182 7.48 7.44 -2.09
N PHE A 183 6.84 8.30 -2.90
CA PHE A 183 6.89 8.22 -4.36
C PHE A 183 8.27 8.60 -4.89
N GLU A 184 8.85 9.71 -4.41
CA GLU A 184 10.20 10.16 -4.77
C GLU A 184 11.26 9.10 -4.42
N LYS A 185 11.12 8.45 -3.25
CA LYS A 185 11.99 7.36 -2.85
C LYS A 185 11.91 6.17 -3.81
N ALA A 186 10.70 5.83 -4.30
CA ALA A 186 10.52 4.79 -5.29
C ALA A 186 11.14 5.17 -6.65
N LEU A 187 10.91 6.38 -7.13
CA LEU A 187 11.49 6.90 -8.37
C LEU A 187 13.01 6.91 -8.33
N ASN A 188 13.59 7.43 -7.23
CA ASN A 188 15.04 7.46 -7.04
C ASN A 188 15.65 6.06 -7.04
N ALA A 189 15.02 5.09 -6.39
CA ALA A 189 15.49 3.71 -6.37
C ALA A 189 15.42 3.04 -7.75
N LEU A 190 14.43 3.41 -8.57
CA LEU A 190 14.30 2.95 -9.96
C LEU A 190 15.21 3.71 -10.93
N GLY A 191 15.70 4.90 -10.55
CA GLY A 191 16.44 5.80 -11.45
C GLY A 191 15.60 6.26 -12.62
N VAL A 192 14.36 6.76 -12.35
CA VAL A 192 13.38 7.20 -13.36
C VAL A 192 12.82 8.55 -12.95
N ASP A 193 12.63 9.43 -13.93
CA ASP A 193 11.97 10.71 -13.72
C ASP A 193 10.45 10.54 -13.53
N ALA A 194 9.83 11.40 -12.75
CA ALA A 194 8.39 11.32 -12.45
C ALA A 194 7.51 11.36 -13.72
N SER A 195 7.89 12.14 -14.73
CA SER A 195 7.18 12.26 -16.01
C SER A 195 7.16 10.96 -16.82
N ASP A 196 8.14 10.08 -16.58
CA ASP A 196 8.33 8.82 -17.29
C ASP A 196 7.81 7.61 -16.49
N ALA A 197 7.11 7.89 -15.39
CA ALA A 197 6.49 6.89 -14.53
C ALA A 197 4.96 6.96 -14.57
N VAL A 198 4.33 5.79 -14.35
CA VAL A 198 2.89 5.64 -14.14
C VAL A 198 2.66 4.96 -12.79
N PHE A 199 1.73 5.48 -12.00
CA PHE A 199 1.27 4.85 -10.76
C PHE A 199 -0.12 4.26 -10.94
N VAL A 200 -0.30 3.02 -10.53
CA VAL A 200 -1.57 2.28 -10.58
C VAL A 200 -2.05 2.00 -9.16
N GLY A 201 -3.24 2.45 -8.80
CA GLY A 201 -3.82 2.19 -7.48
C GLY A 201 -5.33 2.38 -7.45
N ASP A 202 -5.96 1.98 -6.33
CA ASP A 202 -7.42 1.96 -6.19
C ASP A 202 -7.99 3.17 -5.40
N MET A 203 -7.13 3.93 -4.71
CA MET A 203 -7.57 5.00 -3.81
C MET A 203 -7.29 6.40 -4.38
N PRO A 204 -8.33 7.17 -4.81
CA PRO A 204 -8.13 8.52 -5.37
C PRO A 204 -7.34 9.46 -4.46
N GLY A 205 -7.63 9.46 -3.15
CA GLY A 205 -7.00 10.36 -2.17
C GLY A 205 -5.57 9.99 -1.76
N LEU A 206 -5.15 8.76 -1.97
CA LEU A 206 -3.82 8.28 -1.60
C LEU A 206 -2.94 8.05 -2.83
N ASP A 207 -3.45 7.30 -3.79
CA ASP A 207 -2.70 6.83 -4.96
C ASP A 207 -2.68 7.89 -6.05
N VAL A 208 -3.87 8.32 -6.50
CA VAL A 208 -3.97 9.31 -7.57
C VAL A 208 -3.42 10.66 -7.12
N LYS A 209 -3.85 11.13 -5.93
CA LYS A 209 -3.38 12.40 -5.38
C LYS A 209 -1.86 12.40 -5.20
N GLY A 210 -1.32 11.40 -4.51
CA GLY A 210 0.12 11.33 -4.23
C GLY A 210 0.97 11.23 -5.49
N ALA A 211 0.55 10.42 -6.47
CA ALA A 211 1.20 10.34 -7.77
C ALA A 211 1.19 11.68 -8.51
N LYS A 212 0.03 12.34 -8.60
CA LYS A 212 -0.10 13.63 -9.29
C LYS A 212 0.68 14.75 -8.60
N ASP A 213 0.67 14.79 -7.27
CA ASP A 213 1.45 15.78 -6.48
C ASP A 213 2.97 15.61 -6.69
N THR A 214 3.41 14.40 -7.08
CA THR A 214 4.82 14.09 -7.39
C THR A 214 5.15 14.22 -8.89
N GLY A 215 4.16 14.51 -9.74
CA GLY A 215 4.35 14.62 -11.20
C GLY A 215 4.28 13.29 -11.95
N ILE A 216 3.89 12.20 -11.28
CA ILE A 216 3.68 10.87 -11.86
C ILE A 216 2.29 10.81 -12.50
N LYS A 217 2.16 10.15 -13.64
CA LYS A 217 0.87 9.86 -14.26
C LYS A 217 0.11 8.82 -13.42
N ALA A 218 -1.18 9.03 -13.22
CA ALA A 218 -1.99 8.18 -12.35
C ALA A 218 -3.06 7.42 -13.11
N VAL A 219 -3.08 6.10 -12.93
CA VAL A 219 -4.14 5.20 -13.41
C VAL A 219 -4.93 4.71 -12.19
N LEU A 220 -6.21 5.02 -12.16
CA LEU A 220 -7.13 4.51 -11.14
C LEU A 220 -7.68 3.15 -11.57
N ILE A 221 -7.50 2.13 -10.74
CA ILE A 221 -8.21 0.86 -10.90
C ILE A 221 -9.52 0.90 -10.10
N GLU A 222 -10.64 1.10 -10.79
CA GLU A 222 -11.96 1.24 -10.19
C GLU A 222 -12.69 -0.10 -10.14
N ARG A 223 -12.47 -0.89 -9.09
CA ARG A 223 -13.16 -2.19 -8.91
C ARG A 223 -14.56 -2.06 -8.33
N LYS A 224 -14.85 -0.93 -7.69
CA LYS A 224 -16.17 -0.55 -7.17
C LYS A 224 -16.36 0.94 -7.46
N PRO A 225 -17.62 1.41 -7.65
CA PRO A 225 -17.86 2.84 -7.79
C PRO A 225 -17.24 3.60 -6.61
N VAL A 226 -16.35 4.54 -6.91
CA VAL A 226 -15.73 5.40 -5.90
C VAL A 226 -16.48 6.72 -5.88
N GLU A 227 -16.87 7.18 -4.69
CA GLU A 227 -17.37 8.54 -4.56
C GLU A 227 -16.27 9.53 -4.98
N ARG A 228 -16.54 10.28 -6.04
CA ARG A 228 -15.60 11.28 -6.59
C ARG A 228 -15.66 12.55 -5.74
N ILE A 229 -15.09 12.48 -4.53
CA ILE A 229 -15.08 13.60 -3.57
C ILE A 229 -13.86 14.53 -3.80
N LEU A 230 -12.92 14.17 -4.69
CA LEU A 230 -11.65 14.88 -4.83
C LEU A 230 -11.54 15.62 -6.17
N ASP A 231 -10.99 16.83 -6.14
CA ASP A 231 -10.65 17.63 -7.33
C ASP A 231 -9.52 17.03 -8.18
N VAL A 232 -8.91 15.93 -7.70
CA VAL A 232 -7.80 15.26 -8.39
C VAL A 232 -8.33 14.19 -9.33
N LYS A 233 -8.04 14.34 -10.62
CA LYS A 233 -8.45 13.40 -11.68
C LYS A 233 -7.30 12.48 -12.07
N PRO A 234 -7.53 11.16 -12.17
CA PRO A 234 -6.57 10.25 -12.78
C PRO A 234 -6.40 10.54 -14.28
N ASP A 235 -5.25 10.21 -14.84
CA ASP A 235 -5.01 10.32 -16.30
C ASP A 235 -5.81 9.27 -17.05
N ARG A 236 -5.99 8.09 -16.44
CA ARG A 236 -6.81 6.98 -16.98
C ARG A 236 -7.55 6.28 -15.84
N VAL A 237 -8.64 5.60 -16.20
CA VAL A 237 -9.40 4.72 -15.31
C VAL A 237 -9.54 3.36 -15.97
N VAL A 238 -9.25 2.29 -15.24
CA VAL A 238 -9.42 0.91 -15.66
C VAL A 238 -10.25 0.13 -14.63
N ARG A 239 -10.86 -0.98 -15.03
CA ARG A 239 -11.67 -1.85 -14.15
C ARG A 239 -11.01 -3.18 -13.85
N GLY A 240 -9.98 -3.55 -14.60
CA GLY A 240 -9.19 -4.76 -14.43
C GLY A 240 -7.72 -4.52 -14.79
N LEU A 241 -6.84 -5.40 -14.31
CA LEU A 241 -5.42 -5.26 -14.56
C LEU A 241 -5.03 -5.43 -16.02
N ARG A 242 -5.76 -6.26 -16.79
CA ARG A 242 -5.46 -6.47 -18.22
C ARG A 242 -5.60 -5.22 -19.07
N GLU A 243 -6.49 -4.30 -18.69
CA GLU A 243 -6.65 -3.04 -19.39
C GLU A 243 -5.36 -2.19 -19.34
N LEU A 244 -4.51 -2.38 -18.32
CA LEU A 244 -3.23 -1.69 -18.17
C LEU A 244 -2.30 -1.95 -19.37
N LEU A 245 -2.34 -3.14 -19.97
CA LEU A 245 -1.47 -3.52 -21.09
C LEU A 245 -1.69 -2.63 -22.33
N VAL A 246 -2.87 -2.03 -22.44
CA VAL A 246 -3.20 -1.09 -23.52
C VAL A 246 -3.00 0.35 -23.06
N VAL A 247 -3.52 0.66 -21.87
CA VAL A 247 -3.60 2.04 -21.36
C VAL A 247 -2.23 2.64 -21.05
N ILE A 248 -1.25 1.81 -20.59
CA ILE A 248 0.10 2.28 -20.26
C ILE A 248 0.88 2.68 -21.53
N GLU A 249 0.67 2.02 -22.67
CA GLU A 249 1.30 2.38 -23.94
C GLU A 249 0.78 3.72 -24.49
N ASP A 250 -0.42 4.14 -24.08
CA ASP A 250 -1.08 5.39 -24.48
C ASP A 250 -0.86 6.53 -23.45
N CYS A 251 -0.14 6.27 -22.37
CA CYS A 251 0.22 7.26 -21.36
C CYS A 251 1.54 7.95 -21.71
#